data_09ce114cfe3213e7ef13cf6516e60cff
#
_entry.id   09ce114cfe3213e7ef13cf6516e60cff
#
_cell.length_a   1.000
_cell.length_b   1.000
_cell.length_c   1.000
_cell.angle_alpha   90.00
_cell.angle_beta   90.00
_cell.angle_gamma   90.00
#
_symmetry.space_group_name_H-M   'P 1'
#
loop_
_entity.id
_entity.type
_entity.pdbx_description
1 polymer ?
#
loop_
_entity_poly.entity_id
_entity_poly.type
_entity_poly.pdbx_seq_one_letter_code
_entity_poly.pdbx_strand_id
1 'polypeptide(L)'
;MKNATGSLAILGSGETSPNLVSVHRELLNGLDDSSDVLMIDSPFGFQENANQLVEKIIDFYKVSLNVDMKLATYRKIEELHSKSFFKSIQLLENASFIFAGPGSPSYASKLWYGNEFQQTLKNHLINGNNSLFASAAASTLGEYTLPVYEIYKVGQDPYWEKGLNILGVYDLSCTVVPHFNNAEGGNHDTSFSYVGENRMKTLLDNSYSNILGIDEHTALIISGKKETFKVVGLGNVTVLNNEGTHVFEKDSEESLSKLQKLLISDKKSSVEIIDSKATEVNSADKATLKEIANLEIQIAVSYTHLTLPTMS
;
A
#
# COMPACT_ATOMS: atom_id res chain seq x y z
N MET A 1 -15.47 -2.67 -18.48
CA MET A 1 -14.26 -3.47 -18.11
C MET A 1 -14.73 -4.70 -17.35
N LYS A 2 -13.97 -5.78 -17.31
CA LYS A 2 -14.32 -6.97 -16.53
C LYS A 2 -13.97 -6.67 -15.06
N ASN A 3 -14.94 -6.81 -14.16
CA ASN A 3 -14.72 -6.53 -12.73
C ASN A 3 -13.83 -7.63 -12.12
N ALA A 4 -13.05 -7.26 -11.11
CA ALA A 4 -12.21 -8.21 -10.39
C ALA A 4 -13.05 -9.21 -9.61
N THR A 5 -12.64 -10.48 -9.65
CA THR A 5 -13.24 -11.55 -8.86
C THR A 5 -12.32 -12.01 -7.72
N GLY A 6 -11.06 -11.61 -7.73
CA GLY A 6 -10.11 -11.83 -6.65
C GLY A 6 -10.45 -11.09 -5.37
N SER A 7 -9.78 -11.45 -4.28
CA SER A 7 -9.90 -10.73 -3.01
C SER A 7 -8.65 -9.89 -2.75
N LEU A 8 -8.87 -8.69 -2.22
CA LEU A 8 -7.82 -7.74 -1.87
C LEU A 8 -7.94 -7.35 -0.41
N ALA A 9 -6.90 -7.61 0.39
CA ALA A 9 -6.75 -7.02 1.71
C ALA A 9 -5.86 -5.78 1.65
N ILE A 10 -6.32 -4.70 2.25
CA ILE A 10 -5.60 -3.43 2.37
C ILE A 10 -5.39 -3.16 3.85
N LEU A 11 -4.14 -3.13 4.31
CA LEU A 11 -3.78 -2.98 5.71
C LEU A 11 -3.25 -1.57 5.98
N GLY A 12 -3.72 -0.97 7.07
CA GLY A 12 -3.17 0.29 7.56
C GLY A 12 -1.75 0.11 8.09
N SER A 13 -1.52 -0.93 8.89
CA SER A 13 -0.22 -1.37 9.40
C SER A 13 -0.32 -2.76 10.02
N GLY A 14 0.79 -3.26 10.60
CA GLY A 14 0.78 -4.48 11.41
C GLY A 14 0.65 -5.75 10.59
N GLU A 15 1.17 -5.80 9.38
CA GLU A 15 1.07 -6.93 8.45
C GLU A 15 1.63 -8.25 8.99
N THR A 16 2.55 -8.20 9.97
CA THR A 16 3.06 -9.38 10.65
C THR A 16 2.55 -9.53 12.08
N SER A 17 1.61 -8.69 12.50
CA SER A 17 1.04 -8.71 13.84
C SER A 17 0.15 -9.93 14.06
N PRO A 18 0.16 -10.53 15.27
CA PRO A 18 -0.68 -11.70 15.59
C PRO A 18 -2.17 -11.49 15.35
N ASN A 19 -2.69 -10.28 15.57
CA ASN A 19 -4.11 -9.94 15.37
C ASN A 19 -4.54 -9.92 13.89
N LEU A 20 -3.60 -9.86 12.93
CA LEU A 20 -3.90 -9.87 11.50
C LEU A 20 -3.51 -11.17 10.79
N VAL A 21 -2.98 -12.17 11.51
CA VAL A 21 -2.67 -13.50 10.95
C VAL A 21 -3.90 -14.15 10.32
N SER A 22 -5.09 -13.93 10.87
CA SER A 22 -6.35 -14.43 10.32
C SER A 22 -6.65 -13.89 8.91
N VAL A 23 -6.27 -12.64 8.62
CA VAL A 23 -6.41 -12.01 7.30
C VAL A 23 -5.59 -12.74 6.25
N HIS A 24 -4.32 -13.04 6.55
CA HIS A 24 -3.46 -13.82 5.67
C HIS A 24 -4.05 -15.21 5.41
N ARG A 25 -4.43 -15.92 6.49
CA ARG A 25 -5.03 -17.27 6.37
C ARG A 25 -6.27 -17.29 5.52
N GLU A 26 -7.12 -16.27 5.63
CA GLU A 26 -8.33 -16.17 4.83
C GLU A 26 -8.02 -16.05 3.33
N LEU A 27 -7.06 -15.18 2.96
CA LEU A 27 -6.68 -14.98 1.57
C LEU A 27 -5.89 -16.16 0.98
N LEU A 28 -5.19 -16.92 1.82
CA LEU A 28 -4.48 -18.12 1.43
C LEU A 28 -5.38 -19.37 1.43
N ASN A 29 -6.59 -19.27 1.99
CA ASN A 29 -7.50 -20.40 2.08
C ASN A 29 -7.95 -20.88 0.70
N GLY A 30 -7.83 -22.18 0.45
CA GLY A 30 -8.16 -22.79 -0.84
C GLY A 30 -7.02 -22.80 -1.85
N LEU A 31 -5.87 -22.26 -1.52
CA LEU A 31 -4.63 -22.48 -2.26
C LEU A 31 -4.09 -23.87 -1.93
N ASP A 32 -3.60 -24.56 -2.94
CA ASP A 32 -2.93 -25.85 -2.81
C ASP A 32 -1.40 -25.70 -2.77
N ASP A 33 -0.68 -26.82 -2.53
CA ASP A 33 0.78 -26.82 -2.45
C ASP A 33 1.47 -26.43 -3.77
N SER A 34 0.76 -26.43 -4.89
CA SER A 34 1.26 -26.00 -6.20
C SER A 34 1.07 -24.52 -6.46
N SER A 35 0.31 -23.84 -5.60
CA SER A 35 -0.02 -22.42 -5.75
C SER A 35 1.18 -21.54 -5.39
N ASP A 36 1.49 -20.59 -6.27
CA ASP A 36 2.59 -19.66 -6.06
C ASP A 36 2.16 -18.50 -5.14
N VAL A 37 2.77 -18.43 -3.96
CA VAL A 37 2.67 -17.32 -3.02
C VAL A 37 3.87 -16.41 -3.20
N LEU A 38 3.64 -15.14 -3.51
CA LEU A 38 4.66 -14.21 -3.96
C LEU A 38 4.75 -12.97 -3.09
N MET A 39 5.97 -12.55 -2.79
CA MET A 39 6.29 -11.26 -2.19
C MET A 39 6.88 -10.32 -3.23
N ILE A 40 6.52 -9.03 -3.13
CA ILE A 40 7.13 -7.93 -3.88
C ILE A 40 7.92 -7.07 -2.88
N ASP A 41 9.19 -6.79 -3.18
CA ASP A 41 10.10 -6.05 -2.31
C ASP A 41 10.35 -4.59 -2.72
N SER A 42 9.71 -4.13 -3.79
CA SER A 42 9.89 -2.77 -4.31
C SER A 42 9.67 -1.66 -3.28
N PRO A 43 8.66 -1.70 -2.38
CA PRO A 43 8.38 -0.59 -1.48
C PRO A 43 9.54 -0.22 -0.56
N PHE A 44 10.40 -1.18 -0.19
CA PHE A 44 11.60 -0.96 0.63
C PHE A 44 12.90 -1.29 -0.11
N GLY A 45 12.84 -1.42 -1.45
CA GLY A 45 13.97 -1.83 -2.28
C GLY A 45 15.18 -0.89 -2.24
N PHE A 46 14.99 0.36 -1.83
CA PHE A 46 16.05 1.37 -1.66
C PHE A 46 16.87 1.19 -0.38
N GLN A 47 16.38 0.42 0.60
CA GLN A 47 17.00 0.26 1.91
C GLN A 47 18.20 -0.70 1.84
N GLU A 48 19.29 -0.37 2.55
CA GLU A 48 20.48 -1.23 2.61
C GLU A 48 20.18 -2.60 3.24
N ASN A 49 19.23 -2.66 4.17
CA ASN A 49 18.78 -3.87 4.84
C ASN A 49 17.61 -4.57 4.15
N ALA A 50 17.29 -4.24 2.90
CA ALA A 50 16.15 -4.80 2.17
C ALA A 50 16.13 -6.34 2.18
N ASN A 51 17.28 -7.00 2.05
CA ASN A 51 17.35 -8.47 2.11
C ASN A 51 16.96 -9.03 3.48
N GLN A 52 17.34 -8.37 4.57
CA GLN A 52 16.94 -8.78 5.93
C GLN A 52 15.43 -8.62 6.14
N LEU A 53 14.82 -7.58 5.55
CA LEU A 53 13.36 -7.40 5.59
C LEU A 53 12.64 -8.50 4.81
N VAL A 54 13.16 -8.86 3.63
CA VAL A 54 12.66 -10.00 2.85
C VAL A 54 12.70 -11.29 3.67
N GLU A 55 13.84 -11.61 4.27
CA GLU A 55 14.01 -12.80 5.11
C GLU A 55 12.98 -12.84 6.25
N LYS A 56 12.82 -11.74 7.00
CA LYS A 56 11.84 -11.66 8.10
C LYS A 56 10.40 -11.92 7.65
N ILE A 57 10.01 -11.41 6.48
CA ILE A 57 8.65 -11.62 5.96
C ILE A 57 8.48 -13.06 5.47
N ILE A 58 9.45 -13.62 4.76
CA ILE A 58 9.44 -15.02 4.33
C ILE A 58 9.36 -15.96 5.56
N ASP A 59 10.17 -15.69 6.60
CA ASP A 59 10.14 -16.44 7.85
C ASP A 59 8.77 -16.34 8.55
N PHE A 60 8.14 -15.16 8.57
CA PHE A 60 6.78 -15.01 9.09
C PHE A 60 5.78 -15.90 8.35
N TYR A 61 5.81 -15.92 7.02
CA TYR A 61 4.93 -16.78 6.22
C TYR A 61 5.23 -18.26 6.49
N LYS A 62 6.50 -18.64 6.57
CA LYS A 62 6.90 -20.02 6.86
C LYS A 62 6.48 -20.47 8.25
N VAL A 63 6.78 -19.67 9.29
CA VAL A 63 6.58 -20.05 10.70
C VAL A 63 5.11 -19.88 11.13
N SER A 64 4.46 -18.77 10.76
CA SER A 64 3.13 -18.44 11.27
C SER A 64 2.00 -18.98 10.39
N LEU A 65 2.26 -19.19 9.09
CA LEU A 65 1.25 -19.59 8.11
C LEU A 65 1.54 -20.97 7.49
N ASN A 66 2.75 -21.49 7.66
CA ASN A 66 3.25 -22.74 7.03
C ASN A 66 3.18 -22.67 5.49
N VAL A 67 3.58 -21.52 4.91
CA VAL A 67 3.57 -21.25 3.47
C VAL A 67 4.97 -20.89 3.01
N ASP A 68 5.43 -21.51 1.93
CA ASP A 68 6.65 -21.11 1.24
C ASP A 68 6.37 -19.95 0.29
N MET A 69 7.18 -18.88 0.36
CA MET A 69 6.97 -17.65 -0.37
C MET A 69 8.11 -17.40 -1.35
N LYS A 70 7.76 -17.13 -2.61
CA LYS A 70 8.70 -16.69 -3.65
C LYS A 70 8.88 -15.17 -3.60
N LEU A 71 9.98 -14.67 -4.18
CA LEU A 71 10.31 -13.26 -4.24
C LEU A 71 10.33 -12.75 -5.69
N ALA A 72 9.55 -11.72 -5.97
CA ALA A 72 9.66 -10.89 -7.17
C ALA A 72 10.43 -9.62 -6.82
N THR A 73 11.67 -9.50 -7.29
CA THR A 73 12.56 -8.37 -7.02
C THR A 73 12.50 -7.36 -8.15
N TYR A 74 12.09 -6.13 -7.82
CA TYR A 74 12.22 -4.96 -8.69
C TYR A 74 12.46 -3.72 -7.82
N ARG A 75 13.73 -3.37 -7.63
CA ARG A 75 14.16 -2.39 -6.63
C ARG A 75 14.65 -1.06 -7.21
N LYS A 76 14.96 -1.01 -8.50
CA LYS A 76 15.53 0.20 -9.14
C LYS A 76 14.88 0.45 -10.48
N ILE A 77 14.68 1.73 -10.81
CA ILE A 77 14.07 2.12 -12.09
C ILE A 77 14.93 1.70 -13.29
N GLU A 78 16.26 1.63 -13.12
CA GLU A 78 17.19 1.20 -14.14
C GLU A 78 17.06 -0.29 -14.51
N GLU A 79 16.36 -1.07 -13.65
CA GLU A 79 16.05 -2.49 -13.92
C GLU A 79 14.88 -2.66 -14.88
N LEU A 80 14.12 -1.58 -15.17
CA LEU A 80 12.98 -1.62 -16.08
C LEU A 80 13.40 -2.23 -17.43
N HIS A 81 12.60 -3.19 -17.91
CA HIS A 81 12.86 -3.98 -19.12
C HIS A 81 14.14 -4.83 -19.11
N SER A 82 14.80 -4.99 -17.96
CA SER A 82 15.90 -5.94 -17.80
C SER A 82 15.41 -7.39 -17.73
N LYS A 83 16.32 -8.35 -17.83
CA LYS A 83 16.00 -9.78 -17.67
C LYS A 83 15.42 -10.07 -16.28
N SER A 84 15.88 -9.42 -15.22
CA SER A 84 15.37 -9.56 -13.85
C SER A 84 13.96 -8.99 -13.74
N PHE A 85 13.68 -7.86 -14.36
CA PHE A 85 12.34 -7.26 -14.42
C PHE A 85 11.33 -8.22 -15.06
N PHE A 86 11.62 -8.75 -16.25
CA PHE A 86 10.72 -9.68 -16.93
C PHE A 86 10.54 -11.00 -16.17
N LYS A 87 11.58 -11.47 -15.44
CA LYS A 87 11.43 -12.61 -14.53
C LYS A 87 10.44 -12.31 -13.40
N SER A 88 10.49 -11.10 -12.83
CA SER A 88 9.55 -10.68 -11.78
C SER A 88 8.12 -10.55 -12.33
N ILE A 89 7.94 -10.02 -13.54
CA ILE A 89 6.64 -9.99 -14.22
C ILE A 89 6.09 -11.40 -14.40
N GLN A 90 6.89 -12.35 -14.88
CA GLN A 90 6.47 -13.74 -15.06
C GLN A 90 6.07 -14.40 -13.73
N LEU A 91 6.77 -14.13 -12.63
CA LEU A 91 6.38 -14.60 -11.31
C LEU A 91 5.03 -14.02 -10.88
N LEU A 92 4.79 -12.72 -11.12
CA LEU A 92 3.51 -12.06 -10.81
C LEU A 92 2.35 -12.63 -11.62
N GLU A 93 2.56 -12.92 -12.90
CA GLU A 93 1.53 -13.51 -13.79
C GLU A 93 1.09 -14.89 -13.33
N ASN A 94 1.99 -15.67 -12.75
CA ASN A 94 1.74 -17.04 -12.28
C ASN A 94 1.32 -17.12 -10.81
N ALA A 95 1.43 -16.03 -10.05
CA ALA A 95 1.10 -16.02 -8.64
C ALA A 95 -0.39 -16.26 -8.40
N SER A 96 -0.71 -17.03 -7.37
CA SER A 96 -2.07 -17.19 -6.82
C SER A 96 -2.35 -16.20 -5.68
N PHE A 97 -1.29 -15.75 -5.02
CA PHE A 97 -1.35 -14.76 -3.96
C PHE A 97 -0.13 -13.81 -4.05
N ILE A 98 -0.38 -12.51 -3.88
CA ILE A 98 0.66 -11.48 -3.87
C ILE A 98 0.62 -10.72 -2.55
N PHE A 99 1.80 -10.57 -1.93
CA PHE A 99 2.03 -9.70 -0.79
C PHE A 99 2.96 -8.54 -1.17
N ALA A 100 2.59 -7.32 -0.78
CA ALA A 100 3.48 -6.15 -0.81
C ALA A 100 3.28 -5.34 0.48
N GLY A 101 4.39 -4.93 1.11
CA GLY A 101 4.39 -4.42 2.47
C GLY A 101 4.88 -2.98 2.63
N PRO A 102 5.47 -2.67 3.80
CA PRO A 102 5.91 -1.34 4.18
C PRO A 102 7.07 -0.83 3.32
N GLY A 103 7.40 0.47 3.46
CA GLY A 103 8.47 1.14 2.76
C GLY A 103 8.13 2.59 2.44
N SER A 104 8.45 3.05 1.22
CA SER A 104 8.09 4.38 0.73
C SER A 104 7.00 4.30 -0.34
N PRO A 105 5.85 4.98 -0.14
CA PRO A 105 4.77 5.01 -1.13
C PRO A 105 5.20 5.61 -2.48
N SER A 106 5.88 6.74 -2.45
CA SER A 106 6.39 7.43 -3.64
C SER A 106 7.41 6.59 -4.39
N TYR A 107 8.30 5.90 -3.66
CA TYR A 107 9.28 4.99 -4.26
C TYR A 107 8.60 3.80 -4.97
N ALA A 108 7.65 3.15 -4.31
CA ALA A 108 6.89 2.05 -4.89
C ALA A 108 6.08 2.51 -6.12
N SER A 109 5.37 3.64 -6.01
CA SER A 109 4.60 4.20 -7.11
C SER A 109 5.48 4.52 -8.32
N LYS A 110 6.65 5.12 -8.12
CA LYS A 110 7.63 5.43 -9.18
C LYS A 110 8.08 4.17 -9.93
N LEU A 111 8.26 3.05 -9.22
CA LEU A 111 8.68 1.78 -9.84
C LEU A 111 7.54 1.11 -10.62
N TRP A 112 6.31 1.21 -10.13
CA TRP A 112 5.20 0.41 -10.64
C TRP A 112 4.31 1.15 -11.65
N TYR A 113 4.24 2.49 -11.56
CA TYR A 113 3.34 3.29 -12.38
C TYR A 113 3.73 3.29 -13.86
N GLY A 114 2.73 3.10 -14.74
CA GLY A 114 2.85 3.28 -16.18
C GLY A 114 3.62 2.19 -16.93
N ASN A 115 3.89 1.05 -16.28
CA ASN A 115 4.58 -0.08 -16.90
C ASN A 115 3.83 -1.40 -16.71
N GLU A 116 4.43 -2.52 -17.15
CA GLU A 116 3.83 -3.86 -17.11
C GLU A 116 3.48 -4.31 -15.70
N PHE A 117 4.21 -3.83 -14.68
CA PHE A 117 3.97 -4.18 -13.28
C PHE A 117 2.57 -3.78 -12.82
N GLN A 118 2.18 -2.53 -13.09
CA GLN A 118 0.84 -2.02 -12.78
C GLN A 118 -0.27 -2.84 -13.47
N GLN A 119 -0.08 -3.16 -14.74
CA GLN A 119 -1.08 -3.90 -15.50
C GLN A 119 -1.20 -5.36 -15.02
N THR A 120 -0.07 -5.99 -14.68
CA THR A 120 -0.04 -7.36 -14.15
C THR A 120 -0.75 -7.44 -12.80
N LEU A 121 -0.56 -6.47 -11.90
CA LEU A 121 -1.28 -6.39 -10.63
C LEU A 121 -2.80 -6.27 -10.82
N LYS A 122 -3.26 -5.45 -11.78
CA LYS A 122 -4.69 -5.36 -12.13
C LYS A 122 -5.24 -6.68 -12.64
N ASN A 123 -4.53 -7.29 -13.58
CA ASN A 123 -4.93 -8.56 -14.19
C ASN A 123 -4.98 -9.69 -13.15
N HIS A 124 -4.07 -9.70 -12.19
CA HIS A 124 -4.04 -10.68 -11.11
C HIS A 124 -5.38 -10.71 -10.34
N LEU A 125 -5.90 -9.54 -9.94
CA LEU A 125 -7.19 -9.43 -9.24
C LEU A 125 -8.39 -9.73 -10.17
N ILE A 126 -8.33 -9.28 -11.43
CA ILE A 126 -9.38 -9.56 -12.43
C ILE A 126 -9.50 -11.08 -12.69
N ASN A 127 -8.38 -11.79 -12.67
CA ASN A 127 -8.33 -13.23 -12.89
C ASN A 127 -8.75 -14.07 -11.67
N GLY A 128 -9.10 -13.43 -10.56
CA GLY A 128 -9.63 -14.10 -9.37
C GLY A 128 -8.59 -14.49 -8.34
N ASN A 129 -7.34 -14.03 -8.50
CA ASN A 129 -6.27 -14.26 -7.54
C ASN A 129 -6.33 -13.25 -6.38
N ASN A 130 -5.72 -13.60 -5.25
CA ASN A 130 -5.81 -12.81 -4.03
C ASN A 130 -4.54 -11.97 -3.80
N SER A 131 -4.69 -10.82 -3.14
CA SER A 131 -3.55 -9.96 -2.78
C SER A 131 -3.72 -9.34 -1.40
N LEU A 132 -2.58 -9.04 -0.76
CA LEU A 132 -2.51 -8.27 0.46
C LEU A 132 -1.48 -7.15 0.31
N PHE A 133 -1.93 -5.91 0.47
CA PHE A 133 -1.09 -4.71 0.42
C PHE A 133 -1.13 -4.00 1.76
N ALA A 134 0.04 -3.67 2.32
CA ALA A 134 0.15 -3.05 3.63
C ALA A 134 0.93 -1.73 3.57
N SER A 135 0.55 -0.76 4.41
CA SER A 135 1.32 0.48 4.62
C SER A 135 1.67 1.19 3.30
N ALA A 136 2.95 1.35 2.98
CA ALA A 136 3.41 2.03 1.78
C ALA A 136 2.85 1.44 0.48
N ALA A 137 2.81 0.11 0.35
CA ALA A 137 2.21 -0.54 -0.80
C ALA A 137 0.70 -0.28 -0.88
N ALA A 138 -0.01 -0.27 0.25
CA ALA A 138 -1.44 0.07 0.31
C ALA A 138 -1.73 1.49 -0.22
N SER A 139 -0.87 2.46 0.12
CA SER A 139 -1.01 3.86 -0.31
C SER A 139 -0.95 4.03 -1.83
N THR A 140 -0.35 3.08 -2.58
CA THR A 140 -0.25 3.16 -4.05
C THR A 140 -1.51 2.71 -4.80
N LEU A 141 -2.45 2.06 -4.12
CA LEU A 141 -3.57 1.35 -4.77
C LEU A 141 -4.64 2.25 -5.37
N GLY A 142 -4.76 3.49 -4.88
CA GLY A 142 -5.76 4.47 -5.31
C GLY A 142 -5.43 5.19 -6.61
N GLU A 143 -6.24 6.19 -6.95
CA GLU A 143 -5.99 7.10 -8.08
C GLU A 143 -4.77 7.98 -7.83
N TYR A 144 -4.54 8.33 -6.57
CA TYR A 144 -3.38 9.09 -6.11
C TYR A 144 -2.63 8.33 -5.02
N THR A 145 -1.37 8.67 -4.84
CA THR A 145 -0.47 8.20 -3.79
C THR A 145 -0.08 9.39 -2.91
N LEU A 146 -0.09 9.20 -1.59
CA LEU A 146 0.38 10.19 -0.64
C LEU A 146 1.91 10.09 -0.48
N PRO A 147 2.71 11.10 -0.89
CA PRO A 147 4.16 11.11 -0.76
C PRO A 147 4.56 11.50 0.67
N VAL A 148 4.36 10.57 1.61
CA VAL A 148 4.45 10.79 3.05
C VAL A 148 5.80 11.34 3.47
N TYR A 149 6.90 10.75 2.97
CA TYR A 149 8.24 11.13 3.40
C TYR A 149 8.65 12.50 2.87
N GLU A 150 8.24 12.84 1.66
CA GLU A 150 8.50 14.13 1.04
C GLU A 150 7.80 15.25 1.82
N ILE A 151 6.58 15.03 2.27
CA ILE A 151 5.81 15.99 3.06
C ILE A 151 6.32 16.03 4.51
N TYR A 152 6.41 14.85 5.16
CA TYR A 152 6.65 14.78 6.61
C TYR A 152 8.13 14.91 6.99
N LYS A 153 9.05 14.31 6.21
CA LYS A 153 10.50 14.29 6.52
C LYS A 153 11.28 15.37 5.79
N VAL A 154 10.97 15.62 4.53
CA VAL A 154 11.65 16.61 3.71
C VAL A 154 11.05 18.00 3.92
N GLY A 155 9.77 18.09 4.31
CA GLY A 155 9.06 19.35 4.57
C GLY A 155 8.55 20.02 3.30
N GLN A 156 8.27 19.25 2.25
CA GLN A 156 7.60 19.77 1.07
C GLN A 156 6.15 20.16 1.39
N ASP A 157 5.61 21.11 0.64
CA ASP A 157 4.19 21.44 0.70
C ASP A 157 3.34 20.20 0.35
N PRO A 158 2.15 20.04 0.96
CA PRO A 158 1.28 18.89 0.69
C PRO A 158 0.85 18.82 -0.77
N TYR A 159 1.07 17.66 -1.41
CA TYR A 159 0.69 17.37 -2.80
C TYR A 159 0.33 15.89 -2.98
N TRP A 160 -0.31 15.57 -4.09
CA TRP A 160 -0.60 14.21 -4.48
C TRP A 160 0.27 13.76 -5.65
N GLU A 161 0.75 12.54 -5.62
CA GLU A 161 1.34 11.85 -6.77
C GLU A 161 0.31 10.96 -7.47
N LYS A 162 0.58 10.56 -8.72
CA LYS A 162 -0.26 9.58 -9.42
C LYS A 162 -0.15 8.22 -8.75
N GLY A 163 -1.30 7.62 -8.41
CA GLY A 163 -1.40 6.27 -7.90
C GLY A 163 -1.60 5.25 -9.03
N LEU A 164 -1.61 3.97 -8.67
CA LEU A 164 -1.73 2.87 -9.64
C LEU A 164 -3.17 2.63 -10.10
N ASN A 165 -4.14 3.21 -9.42
CA ASN A 165 -5.56 2.96 -9.66
C ASN A 165 -5.89 1.46 -9.79
N ILE A 166 -5.37 0.66 -8.87
CA ILE A 166 -5.67 -0.78 -8.77
C ILE A 166 -7.12 -0.96 -8.31
N LEU A 167 -7.60 -0.11 -7.38
CA LEU A 167 -8.96 -0.17 -6.86
C LEU A 167 -10.04 0.05 -7.93
N GLY A 168 -9.69 0.65 -9.06
CA GLY A 168 -10.58 0.80 -10.21
C GLY A 168 -11.08 -0.52 -10.80
N VAL A 169 -10.43 -1.67 -10.52
CA VAL A 169 -10.94 -2.99 -10.94
C VAL A 169 -12.15 -3.46 -10.12
N TYR A 170 -12.43 -2.78 -8.98
CA TYR A 170 -13.62 -2.95 -8.15
C TYR A 170 -14.60 -1.77 -8.29
N ASP A 171 -14.42 -0.91 -9.28
CA ASP A 171 -15.20 0.33 -9.48
C ASP A 171 -15.13 1.30 -8.28
N LEU A 172 -13.96 1.34 -7.60
CA LEU A 172 -13.68 2.26 -6.50
C LEU A 172 -12.74 3.38 -6.96
N SER A 173 -13.15 4.64 -6.75
CA SER A 173 -12.39 5.85 -7.08
C SER A 173 -12.02 6.58 -5.79
N CYS A 174 -10.78 6.40 -5.33
CA CYS A 174 -10.30 6.98 -4.08
C CYS A 174 -8.77 7.01 -4.00
N THR A 175 -8.28 7.70 -2.97
CA THR A 175 -6.89 7.63 -2.50
C THR A 175 -6.86 6.84 -1.19
N VAL A 176 -5.96 5.87 -1.07
CA VAL A 176 -5.78 5.08 0.16
C VAL A 176 -4.80 5.78 1.09
N VAL A 177 -5.23 5.98 2.33
CA VAL A 177 -4.40 6.53 3.42
C VAL A 177 -4.30 5.49 4.53
N PRO A 178 -3.22 4.69 4.58
CA PRO A 178 -2.92 3.78 5.69
C PRO A 178 -2.49 4.58 6.92
N HIS A 179 -2.26 3.93 8.07
CA HIS A 179 -1.90 4.61 9.32
C HIS A 179 -2.81 5.81 9.64
N PHE A 180 -4.11 5.66 9.36
CA PHE A 180 -5.04 6.78 9.38
C PHE A 180 -5.17 7.41 10.76
N ASN A 181 -5.19 6.60 11.81
CA ASN A 181 -5.25 6.99 13.23
C ASN A 181 -3.89 7.05 13.92
N ASN A 182 -2.77 7.15 13.19
CA ASN A 182 -1.44 7.16 13.82
C ASN A 182 -1.33 8.24 14.89
N ALA A 183 -0.75 7.89 16.04
CA ALA A 183 -0.57 8.76 17.18
C ALA A 183 0.82 8.65 17.84
N GLU A 184 1.83 8.21 17.07
CA GLU A 184 3.19 7.98 17.58
C GLU A 184 3.99 9.28 17.82
N GLY A 185 3.46 10.43 17.38
CA GLY A 185 4.16 11.70 17.40
C GLY A 185 4.31 12.37 18.78
N GLY A 186 3.76 11.80 19.86
CA GLY A 186 3.76 12.43 21.18
C GLY A 186 3.00 13.77 21.16
N ASN A 187 3.72 14.88 21.18
CA ASN A 187 3.14 16.24 21.10
C ASN A 187 2.92 16.73 19.65
N HIS A 188 3.22 15.92 18.66
CA HIS A 188 3.08 16.22 17.25
C HIS A 188 1.99 15.35 16.63
N ASP A 189 1.09 15.97 15.88
CA ASP A 189 0.03 15.25 15.18
C ASP A 189 0.62 14.43 14.01
N THR A 190 0.53 13.12 14.12
CA THR A 190 0.99 12.14 13.13
C THR A 190 -0.16 11.37 12.49
N SER A 191 -1.41 11.80 12.68
CA SER A 191 -2.56 11.20 11.98
C SER A 191 -2.40 11.26 10.45
N PHE A 192 -3.20 10.48 9.74
CA PHE A 192 -3.20 10.43 8.27
C PHE A 192 -1.82 10.11 7.67
N SER A 193 -1.25 8.97 8.04
CA SER A 193 0.11 8.59 7.58
C SER A 193 1.19 9.62 7.93
N TYR A 194 1.25 10.08 9.17
CA TYR A 194 2.22 11.08 9.68
C TYR A 194 2.08 12.50 9.10
N VAL A 195 1.16 12.74 8.19
CA VAL A 195 0.97 14.06 7.55
C VAL A 195 0.37 15.07 8.51
N GLY A 196 -0.55 14.63 9.37
CA GLY A 196 -1.28 15.43 10.33
C GLY A 196 -2.51 16.13 9.72
N GLU A 197 -3.45 16.54 10.59
CA GLU A 197 -4.75 17.07 10.18
C GLU A 197 -4.65 18.33 9.31
N ASN A 198 -3.78 19.27 9.68
CA ASN A 198 -3.65 20.54 8.96
C ASN A 198 -3.19 20.36 7.51
N ARG A 199 -2.19 19.47 7.28
CA ARG A 199 -1.69 19.19 5.93
C ARG A 199 -2.68 18.34 5.14
N MET A 200 -3.35 17.39 5.80
CA MET A 200 -4.43 16.61 5.16
C MET A 200 -5.57 17.52 4.71
N LYS A 201 -5.96 18.50 5.51
CA LYS A 201 -6.97 19.50 5.10
C LYS A 201 -6.53 20.26 3.85
N THR A 202 -5.27 20.71 3.79
CA THR A 202 -4.72 21.36 2.59
C THR A 202 -4.79 20.46 1.36
N LEU A 203 -4.49 19.16 1.52
CA LEU A 203 -4.59 18.17 0.45
C LEU A 203 -6.03 17.99 -0.05
N LEU A 204 -7.00 17.97 0.87
CA LEU A 204 -8.42 17.82 0.55
C LEU A 204 -9.01 19.07 -0.12
N ASP A 205 -8.62 20.26 0.36
CA ASP A 205 -9.06 21.54 -0.23
C ASP A 205 -8.57 21.68 -1.69
N ASN A 206 -7.48 21.04 -2.05
CA ASN A 206 -6.86 21.07 -3.37
C ASN A 206 -7.18 19.84 -4.25
N SER A 207 -7.99 18.90 -3.79
CA SER A 207 -8.30 17.68 -4.54
C SER A 207 -9.75 17.25 -4.40
N TYR A 208 -10.25 16.57 -5.44
CA TYR A 208 -11.60 15.98 -5.47
C TYR A 208 -11.55 14.45 -5.25
N SER A 209 -10.46 13.92 -4.73
CA SER A 209 -10.34 12.48 -4.48
C SER A 209 -11.00 12.12 -3.15
N ASN A 210 -11.87 11.12 -3.17
CA ASN A 210 -12.34 10.50 -1.96
C ASN A 210 -11.16 9.83 -1.24
N ILE A 211 -11.16 9.85 0.09
CA ILE A 211 -10.15 9.18 0.91
C ILE A 211 -10.72 7.88 1.47
N LEU A 212 -9.95 6.82 1.35
CA LEU A 212 -10.16 5.54 2.02
C LEU A 212 -9.08 5.40 3.09
N GLY A 213 -9.39 5.83 4.31
CA GLY A 213 -8.52 5.77 5.47
C GLY A 213 -8.59 4.40 6.14
N ILE A 214 -7.45 3.81 6.49
CA ILE A 214 -7.38 2.52 7.19
C ILE A 214 -6.51 2.70 8.42
N ASP A 215 -7.09 2.44 9.59
CA ASP A 215 -6.43 2.55 10.87
C ASP A 215 -5.27 1.55 11.01
N GLU A 216 -4.35 1.85 11.93
CA GLU A 216 -3.27 0.92 12.28
C GLU A 216 -3.82 -0.41 12.80
N HIS A 217 -3.09 -1.50 12.53
CA HIS A 217 -3.47 -2.86 12.91
C HIS A 217 -4.88 -3.25 12.42
N THR A 218 -5.29 -2.72 11.27
CA THR A 218 -6.61 -2.91 10.67
C THR A 218 -6.49 -3.25 9.20
N ALA A 219 -7.36 -4.12 8.72
CA ALA A 219 -7.48 -4.54 7.34
C ALA A 219 -8.89 -4.28 6.81
N LEU A 220 -8.98 -3.72 5.61
CA LEU A 220 -10.16 -3.79 4.74
C LEU A 220 -9.97 -4.97 3.79
N ILE A 221 -10.86 -5.96 3.83
CA ILE A 221 -10.86 -7.09 2.91
C ILE A 221 -12.01 -6.91 1.92
N ILE A 222 -11.69 -6.74 0.64
CA ILE A 222 -12.65 -6.67 -0.46
C ILE A 222 -12.68 -8.05 -1.12
N SER A 223 -13.87 -8.65 -1.28
CA SER A 223 -14.07 -9.89 -2.02
C SER A 223 -14.84 -9.59 -3.30
N GLY A 224 -14.16 -9.63 -4.45
CA GLY A 224 -14.82 -9.43 -5.74
C GLY A 224 -15.81 -10.53 -6.06
N LYS A 225 -15.52 -11.78 -5.72
CA LYS A 225 -16.42 -12.93 -5.96
C LYS A 225 -17.71 -12.87 -5.14
N LYS A 226 -17.62 -12.41 -3.87
CA LYS A 226 -18.79 -12.30 -2.97
C LYS A 226 -19.50 -10.95 -3.11
N GLU A 227 -18.88 -9.98 -3.76
CA GLU A 227 -19.34 -8.59 -3.85
C GLU A 227 -19.57 -7.97 -2.45
N THR A 228 -18.66 -8.28 -1.51
CA THR A 228 -18.67 -7.77 -0.12
C THR A 228 -17.33 -7.16 0.24
N PHE A 229 -17.33 -6.37 1.31
CA PHE A 229 -16.12 -6.00 2.02
C PHE A 229 -16.32 -6.17 3.52
N LYS A 230 -15.22 -6.32 4.27
CA LYS A 230 -15.25 -6.38 5.73
C LYS A 230 -14.03 -5.72 6.35
N VAL A 231 -14.19 -5.28 7.59
CA VAL A 231 -13.14 -4.66 8.41
C VAL A 231 -12.71 -5.66 9.48
N VAL A 232 -11.40 -5.92 9.55
CA VAL A 232 -10.80 -6.87 10.51
C VAL A 232 -9.63 -6.18 11.21
N GLY A 233 -9.52 -6.33 12.51
CA GLY A 233 -8.39 -5.82 13.28
C GLY A 233 -8.78 -5.03 14.51
N LEU A 234 -8.04 -3.97 14.84
CA LEU A 234 -8.21 -3.21 16.09
C LEU A 234 -8.94 -1.88 15.90
N GLY A 235 -8.87 -1.28 14.73
CA GLY A 235 -9.45 0.01 14.40
C GLY A 235 -10.53 -0.07 13.32
N ASN A 236 -10.74 1.02 12.62
CA ASN A 236 -11.83 1.23 11.69
C ASN A 236 -11.33 1.50 10.27
N VAL A 237 -12.25 1.50 9.32
CA VAL A 237 -12.05 2.02 7.98
C VAL A 237 -12.93 3.26 7.81
N THR A 238 -12.34 4.36 7.36
CA THR A 238 -13.02 5.65 7.22
C THR A 238 -13.03 6.09 5.76
N VAL A 239 -14.20 6.44 5.26
CA VAL A 239 -14.34 7.12 3.97
C VAL A 239 -14.57 8.61 4.22
N LEU A 240 -13.72 9.47 3.63
CA LEU A 240 -13.95 10.90 3.53
C LEU A 240 -14.33 11.24 2.09
N ASN A 241 -15.49 11.82 1.88
CA ASN A 241 -15.98 12.30 0.59
C ASN A 241 -16.71 13.64 0.73
N ASN A 242 -17.27 14.15 -0.35
CA ASN A 242 -17.99 15.42 -0.35
C ASN A 242 -19.27 15.44 0.51
N GLU A 243 -19.79 14.26 0.88
CA GLU A 243 -20.97 14.13 1.74
C GLU A 243 -20.59 14.10 3.23
N GLY A 244 -19.30 13.92 3.54
CA GLY A 244 -18.78 13.90 4.90
C GLY A 244 -17.92 12.67 5.24
N THR A 245 -17.97 12.26 6.50
CA THR A 245 -17.19 11.16 7.05
C THR A 245 -18.08 9.95 7.30
N HIS A 246 -17.72 8.81 6.73
CA HIS A 246 -18.39 7.53 6.93
C HIS A 246 -17.41 6.54 7.56
N VAL A 247 -17.75 5.99 8.72
CA VAL A 247 -16.91 5.04 9.46
C VAL A 247 -17.51 3.64 9.38
N PHE A 248 -16.70 2.67 9.00
CA PHE A 248 -16.98 1.24 9.10
C PHE A 248 -16.17 0.71 10.28
N GLU A 249 -16.88 0.33 11.33
CA GLU A 249 -16.25 -0.18 12.55
C GLU A 249 -15.66 -1.58 12.32
N LYS A 250 -14.70 -1.95 13.19
CA LYS A 250 -14.15 -3.30 13.20
C LYS A 250 -15.27 -4.34 13.23
N ASP A 251 -15.02 -5.49 12.64
CA ASP A 251 -15.93 -6.62 12.53
C ASP A 251 -17.21 -6.35 11.69
N SER A 252 -17.30 -5.19 11.02
CA SER A 252 -18.36 -4.92 10.05
C SER A 252 -18.14 -5.69 8.74
N GLU A 253 -19.23 -6.23 8.17
CA GLU A 253 -19.26 -6.82 6.82
C GLU A 253 -20.46 -6.25 6.06
N GLU A 254 -20.20 -5.74 4.85
CA GLU A 254 -21.17 -5.00 4.07
C GLU A 254 -21.07 -5.35 2.58
N SER A 255 -22.08 -4.96 1.79
CA SER A 255 -22.01 -5.11 0.34
C SER A 255 -20.99 -4.17 -0.29
N LEU A 256 -20.23 -4.65 -1.28
CA LEU A 256 -19.29 -3.82 -2.03
C LEU A 256 -19.98 -2.61 -2.68
N SER A 257 -21.25 -2.77 -3.10
CA SER A 257 -22.04 -1.67 -3.67
C SER A 257 -22.20 -0.48 -2.72
N LYS A 258 -22.18 -0.69 -1.39
CA LYS A 258 -22.20 0.41 -0.42
C LYS A 258 -20.91 1.21 -0.47
N LEU A 259 -19.77 0.54 -0.51
CA LEU A 259 -18.47 1.20 -0.63
C LEU A 259 -18.33 1.92 -1.99
N GLN A 260 -18.78 1.28 -3.08
CA GLN A 260 -18.80 1.88 -4.41
C GLN A 260 -19.60 3.18 -4.45
N LYS A 261 -20.78 3.23 -3.85
CA LYS A 261 -21.60 4.45 -3.80
C LYS A 261 -20.91 5.61 -3.08
N LEU A 262 -20.16 5.33 -2.01
CA LEU A 262 -19.42 6.33 -1.25
C LEU A 262 -18.15 6.80 -1.97
N LEU A 263 -17.60 5.98 -2.87
CA LEU A 263 -16.35 6.22 -3.58
C LEU A 263 -16.56 6.41 -5.10
N ILE A 264 -17.72 6.91 -5.51
CA ILE A 264 -17.97 7.27 -6.90
C ILE A 264 -17.11 8.50 -7.26
N SER A 265 -16.48 8.46 -8.43
CA SER A 265 -15.78 9.63 -8.98
C SER A 265 -16.80 10.69 -9.41
N ASP A 266 -16.91 11.76 -8.65
CA ASP A 266 -17.50 13.01 -9.17
C ASP A 266 -16.53 13.62 -10.18
N LYS A 267 -16.73 13.31 -11.46
CA LYS A 267 -15.97 13.88 -12.58
C LYS A 267 -16.23 15.40 -12.68
N LYS A 268 -15.63 16.19 -11.80
CA LYS A 268 -15.53 17.64 -11.97
C LYS A 268 -14.13 18.13 -11.68
N SER A 269 -13.54 18.67 -12.76
CA SER A 269 -12.34 19.49 -12.89
C SER A 269 -10.95 18.83 -12.83
N SER A 270 -10.14 19.26 -13.80
CA SER A 270 -8.73 18.96 -13.98
C SER A 270 -7.91 19.51 -12.80
N VAL A 271 -7.43 18.62 -11.95
CA VAL A 271 -6.29 18.91 -11.06
C VAL A 271 -5.06 19.10 -11.95
N GLU A 272 -4.32 20.19 -11.81
CA GLU A 272 -2.98 20.28 -12.35
C GLU A 272 -2.11 19.25 -11.63
N ILE A 273 -1.96 18.08 -12.26
CA ILE A 273 -1.07 17.04 -11.79
C ILE A 273 0.33 17.50 -12.15
N ILE A 274 1.19 17.71 -11.16
CA ILE A 274 2.62 17.87 -11.40
C ILE A 274 3.12 16.52 -11.93
N ASP A 275 3.20 16.40 -13.26
CA ASP A 275 3.93 15.30 -13.89
C ASP A 275 5.39 15.48 -13.47
N SER A 276 5.89 14.63 -12.58
CA SER A 276 7.30 14.53 -12.29
C SER A 276 7.99 13.96 -13.55
N LYS A 277 8.14 14.80 -14.59
CA LYS A 277 9.10 14.51 -15.65
C LYS A 277 10.42 14.31 -14.94
N ALA A 278 11.05 13.17 -15.20
CA ALA A 278 12.41 12.89 -14.80
C ALA A 278 13.30 14.07 -15.25
N THR A 279 13.44 15.05 -14.38
CA THR A 279 14.43 16.11 -14.51
C THR A 279 15.78 15.43 -14.26
N GLU A 280 16.72 15.60 -15.16
CA GLU A 280 18.13 15.22 -14.97
C GLU A 280 18.58 15.73 -13.61
N VAL A 281 18.83 14.80 -12.69
CA VAL A 281 19.16 15.08 -11.29
C VAL A 281 20.54 15.72 -11.26
N ASN A 282 20.61 17.00 -10.91
CA ASN A 282 21.84 17.75 -10.72
C ASN A 282 22.69 17.14 -9.58
N SER A 283 24.00 17.32 -9.58
CA SER A 283 24.91 16.75 -8.59
C SER A 283 24.62 17.17 -7.13
N ALA A 284 23.99 18.34 -6.93
CA ALA A 284 23.49 18.79 -5.62
C ALA A 284 22.33 17.92 -5.10
N ASP A 285 21.46 17.46 -5.99
CA ASP A 285 20.33 16.60 -5.64
C ASP A 285 20.78 15.19 -5.22
N LYS A 286 21.90 14.69 -5.76
CA LYS A 286 22.48 13.40 -5.33
C LYS A 286 23.01 13.42 -3.89
N ALA A 287 23.54 14.53 -3.41
CA ALA A 287 24.00 14.68 -2.03
C ALA A 287 22.79 14.68 -1.05
N THR A 288 21.74 15.43 -1.42
CA THR A 288 20.49 15.50 -0.66
C THR A 288 19.77 14.16 -0.62
N LEU A 289 19.71 13.42 -1.73
CA LEU A 289 19.14 12.06 -1.77
C LEU A 289 19.94 11.07 -0.92
N LYS A 290 21.24 11.22 -0.80
CA LYS A 290 22.10 10.39 0.05
C LYS A 290 21.88 10.69 1.55
N GLU A 291 21.62 11.95 1.89
CA GLU A 291 21.29 12.38 3.24
C GLU A 291 19.89 11.92 3.66
N ILE A 292 18.92 11.98 2.76
CA ILE A 292 17.56 11.46 2.94
C ILE A 292 17.59 9.94 3.17
N ALA A 293 18.35 9.18 2.36
CA ALA A 293 18.51 7.74 2.53
C ALA A 293 19.11 7.37 3.90
N ASN A 294 20.06 8.17 4.42
CA ASN A 294 20.62 7.94 5.76
C ASN A 294 19.63 8.23 6.89
N LEU A 295 18.75 9.22 6.73
CA LEU A 295 17.68 9.52 7.70
C LEU A 295 16.60 8.43 7.70
N GLU A 296 16.23 7.91 6.53
CA GLU A 296 15.28 6.81 6.37
C GLU A 296 15.79 5.51 7.02
N ILE A 297 17.10 5.23 6.94
CA ILE A 297 17.73 4.08 7.63
C ILE A 297 17.56 4.18 9.15
N GLN A 298 17.72 5.37 9.74
CA GLN A 298 17.56 5.56 11.18
C GLN A 298 16.11 5.33 11.64
N ILE A 299 15.14 5.66 10.79
CA ILE A 299 13.71 5.48 11.08
C ILE A 299 13.29 4.02 10.97
N ALA A 300 13.72 3.32 9.92
CA ALA A 300 13.45 1.89 9.77
C ALA A 300 14.07 1.07 10.93
N VAL A 301 15.24 1.48 11.43
CA VAL A 301 15.89 0.86 12.60
C VAL A 301 15.12 1.15 13.88
N SER A 302 14.58 2.35 14.09
CA SER A 302 13.74 2.65 15.26
C SER A 302 12.40 1.92 15.23
N TYR A 303 11.81 1.72 14.04
CA TYR A 303 10.57 0.94 13.87
C TYR A 303 10.76 -0.54 14.22
N THR A 304 11.92 -1.13 13.89
CA THR A 304 12.22 -2.53 14.23
C THR A 304 12.50 -2.75 15.71
N HIS A 305 12.91 -1.72 16.45
CA HIS A 305 13.14 -1.81 17.90
C HIS A 305 11.88 -1.65 18.76
N LEU A 306 10.83 -1.00 18.24
CA LEU A 306 9.58 -0.78 18.97
C LEU A 306 8.59 -1.96 18.89
N THR A 307 8.81 -2.93 18.00
CA THR A 307 7.85 -4.04 17.77
C THR A 307 8.27 -5.38 18.37
N LEU A 308 9.39 -5.47 19.09
CA LEU A 308 9.76 -6.70 19.80
C LEU A 308 9.30 -6.60 21.28
N PRO A 309 8.32 -7.41 21.72
CA PRO A 309 8.09 -7.60 23.13
C PRO A 309 9.35 -8.27 23.72
N THR A 310 9.94 -7.64 24.73
CA THR A 310 10.93 -8.29 25.59
C THR A 310 10.25 -9.48 26.27
N MET A 311 10.49 -10.68 25.74
CA MET A 311 10.19 -11.91 26.49
C MET A 311 11.22 -12.01 27.60
N SER A 312 10.80 -11.71 28.81
CA SER A 312 11.42 -12.14 30.06
C SER A 312 10.85 -13.47 30.48
#